data_228177ca72ffa27d324aa686706bcea9
#
_entry.id   228177ca72ffa27d324aa686706bcea9
#
_cell.length_a   1.000
_cell.length_b   1.000
_cell.length_c   1.000
_cell.angle_alpha   90.00
_cell.angle_beta   90.00
_cell.angle_gamma   90.00
#
_symmetry.space_group_name_H-M   'P 1'
#
loop_
_entity.id
_entity.type
_entity.pdbx_description
1 polymer ?
#
loop_
_entity_poly.entity_id
_entity_poly.type
_entity_poly.pdbx_seq_one_letter_code
_entity_poly.pdbx_strand_id
1 'polypeptide(L)'
;GVKLIEDYAHHPNEIYATLTAARSITKGKVIGIIEPLRFARIRNFFDEFVRVFMMFDYVILTPVHPPEDKPIPGCGIDDIQKALISNGFNNTKIMNDALLISHFISDSTSPGDIVLFIGAGSNIAKLAKEAAKLIAETIQTSS
;
A
#
# COMPACT_ATOMS: atom_id res chain seq x y z
N GLY A 1 19.39 -1.02 -4.55
CA GLY A 1 18.10 -1.18 -5.15
C GLY A 1 16.94 -0.66 -4.31
N VAL A 2 15.77 -1.04 -4.71
CA VAL A 2 14.53 -0.72 -4.01
C VAL A 2 14.33 -1.71 -2.87
N LYS A 3 13.91 -1.22 -1.70
CA LYS A 3 13.60 -2.07 -0.55
C LYS A 3 12.11 -2.38 -0.52
N LEU A 4 11.78 -3.66 -0.40
CA LEU A 4 10.40 -4.13 -0.21
C LEU A 4 10.28 -4.59 1.24
N ILE A 5 9.40 -3.95 2.00
CA ILE A 5 9.23 -4.20 3.44
C ILE A 5 7.78 -4.57 3.74
N GLU A 6 7.57 -5.65 4.49
CA GLU A 6 6.26 -6.04 5.00
C GLU A 6 6.07 -5.48 6.41
N ASP A 7 4.86 -5.01 6.72
CA ASP A 7 4.52 -4.47 8.03
C ASP A 7 3.07 -4.81 8.40
N TYR A 8 2.83 -5.25 9.62
CA TYR A 8 1.51 -5.64 10.12
C TYR A 8 0.62 -4.46 10.52
N ALA A 9 1.08 -3.22 10.36
CA ALA A 9 0.29 -2.05 10.73
C ALA A 9 -1.10 -2.09 10.07
N HIS A 10 -2.12 -1.70 10.82
CA HIS A 10 -3.50 -1.68 10.32
C HIS A 10 -4.33 -0.54 10.92
N HIS A 11 -3.80 0.18 11.90
CA HIS A 11 -4.40 1.39 12.47
C HIS A 11 -3.67 2.62 11.91
N PRO A 12 -4.36 3.75 11.70
CA PRO A 12 -3.70 4.95 11.15
C PRO A 12 -2.43 5.37 11.90
N ASN A 13 -2.42 5.27 13.23
CA ASN A 13 -1.25 5.62 14.03
C ASN A 13 -0.07 4.67 13.77
N GLU A 14 -0.35 3.38 13.60
CA GLU A 14 0.66 2.38 13.28
C GLU A 14 1.23 2.60 11.88
N ILE A 15 0.37 2.92 10.92
CA ILE A 15 0.79 3.22 9.55
C ILE A 15 1.66 4.47 9.52
N TYR A 16 1.29 5.49 10.30
CA TYR A 16 2.08 6.71 10.44
C TYR A 16 3.48 6.41 10.99
N ALA A 17 3.57 5.56 12.02
CA ALA A 17 4.83 5.16 12.62
C ALA A 17 5.71 4.41 11.61
N THR A 18 5.13 3.49 10.84
CA THR A 18 5.83 2.73 9.81
C THR A 18 6.36 3.67 8.71
N LEU A 19 5.52 4.59 8.25
CA LEU A 19 5.91 5.59 7.25
C LEU A 19 7.05 6.48 7.77
N THR A 20 6.94 6.95 8.99
CA THR A 20 7.96 7.80 9.61
C THR A 20 9.30 7.06 9.72
N ALA A 21 9.28 5.80 10.12
CA ALA A 21 10.48 4.96 10.18
C ALA A 21 11.11 4.81 8.79
N ALA A 22 10.31 4.56 7.76
CA ALA A 22 10.80 4.46 6.37
C ALA A 22 11.43 5.78 5.92
N ARG A 23 10.78 6.90 6.20
CA ARG A 23 11.31 8.23 5.86
C ARG A 23 12.65 8.53 6.52
N SER A 24 12.90 7.96 7.69
CA SER A 24 14.16 8.19 8.41
C SER A 24 15.36 7.47 7.79
N ILE A 25 15.13 6.45 6.98
CA ILE A 25 16.20 5.64 6.39
C ILE A 25 16.37 5.85 4.89
N THR A 26 15.55 6.68 4.27
CA THR A 26 15.71 7.01 2.85
C THR A 26 15.36 8.46 2.56
N LYS A 27 16.02 9.00 1.53
CA LYS A 27 15.64 10.28 0.92
C LYS A 27 14.81 10.07 -0.34
N GLY A 28 14.64 8.82 -0.76
CA GLY A 28 13.84 8.45 -1.91
C GLY A 28 12.35 8.47 -1.61
N LYS A 29 11.58 7.93 -2.54
CA LYS A 29 10.12 7.82 -2.38
C LYS A 29 9.75 6.70 -1.42
N VAL A 30 8.62 6.87 -0.74
CA VAL A 30 8.00 5.80 0.06
C VAL A 30 6.63 5.54 -0.52
N ILE A 31 6.43 4.31 -1.01
CA ILE A 31 5.21 3.85 -1.64
C ILE A 31 4.51 2.88 -0.68
N GLY A 32 3.22 3.09 -0.45
CA GLY A 32 2.42 2.18 0.35
C GLY A 32 1.54 1.29 -0.51
N ILE A 33 1.60 -0.02 -0.28
CA ILE A 33 0.66 -0.99 -0.83
C ILE A 33 -0.10 -1.54 0.37
N ILE A 34 -1.37 -1.15 0.48
CA ILE A 34 -2.09 -1.21 1.75
C ILE A 34 -3.36 -2.04 1.63
N GLU A 35 -3.45 -3.06 2.48
CA GLU A 35 -4.64 -3.88 2.65
C GLU A 35 -5.35 -3.45 3.92
N PRO A 36 -6.48 -2.72 3.82
CA PRO A 36 -7.24 -2.34 5.02
C PRO A 36 -7.83 -3.55 5.71
N LEU A 37 -7.93 -3.47 7.03
CA LEU A 37 -8.51 -4.51 7.86
C LEU A 37 -9.90 -4.08 8.30
N ARG A 38 -10.93 -4.76 7.80
CA ARG A 38 -12.36 -4.60 8.13
C ARG A 38 -12.95 -3.24 7.78
N PHE A 39 -14.14 -3.29 7.21
CA PHE A 39 -14.89 -2.09 6.83
C PHE A 39 -15.25 -1.22 8.03
N ALA A 40 -15.54 -1.82 9.18
CA ALA A 40 -15.84 -1.06 10.39
C ALA A 40 -14.67 -0.19 10.86
N ARG A 41 -13.43 -0.66 10.66
CA ARG A 41 -12.25 0.14 11.00
C ARG A 41 -12.09 1.32 10.05
N ILE A 42 -12.37 1.10 8.76
CA ILE A 42 -12.37 2.21 7.78
C ILE A 42 -13.41 3.25 8.19
N ARG A 43 -14.62 2.82 8.54
CA ARG A 43 -15.68 3.73 9.00
C ARG A 43 -15.24 4.53 10.21
N ASN A 44 -14.65 3.87 11.20
CA ASN A 44 -14.32 4.50 12.47
C ASN A 44 -13.18 5.51 12.37
N PHE A 45 -12.27 5.32 11.39
CA PHE A 45 -11.05 6.11 11.25
C PHE A 45 -10.85 6.63 9.82
N PHE A 46 -11.93 6.87 9.10
CA PHE A 46 -11.89 7.22 7.68
C PHE A 46 -10.97 8.42 7.41
N ASP A 47 -11.20 9.52 8.12
CA ASP A 47 -10.43 10.75 7.90
C ASP A 47 -8.97 10.59 8.28
N GLU A 48 -8.69 9.83 9.34
CA GLU A 48 -7.34 9.55 9.79
C GLU A 48 -6.59 8.70 8.74
N PHE A 49 -7.25 7.71 8.15
CA PHE A 49 -6.66 6.93 7.06
C PHE A 49 -6.33 7.82 5.87
N VAL A 50 -7.27 8.67 5.45
CA VAL A 50 -7.04 9.57 4.32
C VAL A 50 -5.83 10.47 4.59
N ARG A 51 -5.74 11.05 5.78
CA ARG A 51 -4.62 11.93 6.15
C ARG A 51 -3.28 11.21 6.10
N VAL A 52 -3.18 10.01 6.67
CA VAL A 52 -1.90 9.28 6.69
C VAL A 52 -1.52 8.80 5.29
N PHE A 53 -2.49 8.39 4.48
CA PHE A 53 -2.21 7.94 3.12
C PHE A 53 -1.67 9.08 2.25
N MET A 54 -2.13 10.30 2.46
CA MET A 54 -1.63 11.47 1.73
C MET A 54 -0.17 11.80 2.06
N MET A 55 0.38 11.21 3.10
CA MET A 55 1.79 11.40 3.48
C MET A 55 2.76 10.51 2.71
N PHE A 56 2.25 9.50 2.01
CA PHE A 56 3.05 8.66 1.10
C PHE A 56 3.29 9.39 -0.21
N ASP A 57 4.29 8.96 -0.96
CA ASP A 57 4.50 9.44 -2.34
C ASP A 57 3.52 8.80 -3.31
N TYR A 58 3.11 7.56 -3.03
CA TYR A 58 2.13 6.83 -3.82
C TYR A 58 1.44 5.81 -2.94
N VAL A 59 0.15 5.59 -3.15
CA VAL A 59 -0.64 4.58 -2.41
C VAL A 59 -1.38 3.67 -3.37
N ILE A 60 -1.14 2.37 -3.23
CA ILE A 60 -1.94 1.34 -3.88
C ILE A 60 -2.81 0.69 -2.81
N LEU A 61 -4.12 0.67 -3.03
CA LEU A 61 -5.08 0.04 -2.13
C LEU A 61 -5.43 -1.34 -2.67
N THR A 62 -5.42 -2.34 -1.79
CA THR A 62 -5.86 -3.69 -2.11
C THR A 62 -7.18 -3.97 -1.38
N PRO A 63 -7.96 -4.98 -1.82
CA PRO A 63 -9.26 -5.27 -1.21
C PRO A 63 -9.19 -5.46 0.30
N VAL A 64 -10.27 -5.05 0.98
CA VAL A 64 -10.39 -5.14 2.44
C VAL A 64 -10.29 -6.58 2.90
N HIS A 65 -9.53 -6.81 3.98
CA HIS A 65 -9.39 -8.11 4.62
C HIS A 65 -10.27 -8.19 5.88
N PRO A 66 -10.89 -9.31 6.22
CA PRO A 66 -10.96 -10.55 5.43
C PRO A 66 -11.95 -10.43 4.27
N PRO A 67 -11.78 -11.24 3.20
CA PRO A 67 -12.66 -11.15 2.01
C PRO A 67 -14.14 -11.33 2.30
N GLU A 68 -14.48 -12.09 3.34
CA GLU A 68 -15.87 -12.35 3.75
C GLU A 68 -16.48 -11.24 4.60
N ASP A 69 -15.71 -10.22 4.96
CA ASP A 69 -16.25 -9.09 5.72
C ASP A 69 -17.32 -8.36 4.91
N LYS A 70 -18.38 -7.94 5.58
CA LYS A 70 -19.51 -7.30 4.89
C LYS A 70 -19.19 -5.86 4.58
N PRO A 71 -19.29 -5.44 3.30
CA PRO A 71 -19.10 -4.04 2.95
C PRO A 71 -20.05 -3.12 3.70
N ILE A 72 -19.52 -1.97 4.10
CA ILE A 72 -20.31 -0.88 4.68
C ILE A 72 -20.35 0.24 3.64
N PRO A 73 -21.54 0.72 3.22
CA PRO A 73 -21.62 1.77 2.23
C PRO A 73 -20.79 3.00 2.61
N GLY A 74 -20.02 3.52 1.67
CA GLY A 74 -19.17 4.69 1.91
C GLY A 74 -17.84 4.40 2.61
N CYS A 75 -17.54 3.13 2.91
CA CYS A 75 -16.37 2.75 3.70
C CYS A 75 -15.44 1.77 2.98
N GLY A 76 -15.51 1.68 1.67
CA GLY A 76 -14.65 0.82 0.87
C GLY A 76 -13.37 1.50 0.42
N ILE A 77 -12.50 0.72 -0.23
CA ILE A 77 -11.23 1.27 -0.77
C ILE A 77 -11.46 2.27 -1.89
N ASP A 78 -12.52 2.10 -2.67
CA ASP A 78 -12.93 3.06 -3.69
C ASP A 78 -13.36 4.40 -3.07
N ASP A 79 -13.99 4.38 -1.91
CA ASP A 79 -14.36 5.59 -1.18
C ASP A 79 -13.12 6.30 -0.63
N ILE A 80 -12.15 5.55 -0.12
CA ILE A 80 -10.86 6.10 0.30
C ILE A 80 -10.15 6.76 -0.89
N GLN A 81 -10.10 6.07 -2.04
CA GLN A 81 -9.46 6.60 -3.24
C GLN A 81 -10.13 7.90 -3.69
N LYS A 82 -11.46 7.95 -3.70
CA LYS A 82 -12.20 9.17 -4.06
C LYS A 82 -11.85 10.31 -3.11
N ALA A 83 -11.76 10.04 -1.81
CA ALA A 83 -11.40 11.06 -0.83
C ALA A 83 -9.96 11.56 -1.03
N LEU A 84 -9.02 10.67 -1.35
CA LEU A 84 -7.65 11.06 -1.67
C LEU A 84 -7.61 12.00 -2.87
N ILE A 85 -8.28 11.61 -3.96
CA ILE A 85 -8.32 12.39 -5.19
C ILE A 85 -8.99 13.75 -4.95
N SER A 86 -10.08 13.78 -4.20
CA SER A 86 -10.79 15.04 -3.91
C SER A 86 -9.97 15.99 -3.04
N ASN A 87 -8.98 15.47 -2.31
CA ASN A 87 -8.01 16.27 -1.57
C ASN A 87 -6.75 16.61 -2.37
N GLY A 88 -6.74 16.33 -3.67
CA GLY A 88 -5.61 16.63 -4.54
C GLY A 88 -4.53 15.56 -4.59
N PHE A 89 -4.71 14.43 -3.92
CA PHE A 89 -3.75 13.33 -3.93
C PHE A 89 -4.10 12.36 -5.05
N ASN A 90 -3.48 12.54 -6.22
CA ASN A 90 -3.78 11.73 -7.41
C ASN A 90 -2.90 10.49 -7.56
N ASN A 91 -1.88 10.34 -6.73
CA ASN A 91 -0.94 9.23 -6.78
C ASN A 91 -1.51 8.00 -6.06
N THR A 92 -2.61 7.48 -6.57
CA THR A 92 -3.31 6.35 -5.96
C THR A 92 -3.93 5.46 -7.02
N LYS A 93 -3.87 4.16 -6.78
CA LYS A 93 -4.50 3.13 -7.61
C LYS A 93 -5.07 2.02 -6.73
N ILE A 94 -6.00 1.27 -7.30
CA ILE A 94 -6.52 0.04 -6.69
C ILE A 94 -5.99 -1.13 -7.51
N MET A 95 -5.29 -2.04 -6.87
CA MET A 95 -4.73 -3.23 -7.52
C MET A 95 -4.84 -4.44 -6.59
N ASN A 96 -5.02 -5.63 -7.17
CA ASN A 96 -5.05 -6.88 -6.42
C ASN A 96 -4.31 -8.00 -7.15
N ASP A 97 -3.35 -7.65 -7.98
CA ASP A 97 -2.63 -8.60 -8.82
C ASP A 97 -1.14 -8.41 -8.66
N ALA A 98 -0.42 -9.47 -8.26
CA ALA A 98 1.01 -9.40 -8.01
C ALA A 98 1.81 -8.99 -9.24
N LEU A 99 1.37 -9.42 -10.44
CA LEU A 99 2.07 -9.06 -11.67
C LEU A 99 1.92 -7.57 -11.98
N LEU A 100 0.71 -7.02 -11.85
CA LEU A 100 0.48 -5.58 -12.03
C LEU A 100 1.27 -4.75 -11.03
N ILE A 101 1.29 -5.19 -9.77
CA ILE A 101 2.04 -4.50 -8.71
C ILE A 101 3.54 -4.56 -8.99
N SER A 102 4.05 -5.72 -9.42
CA SER A 102 5.47 -5.86 -9.74
C SER A 102 5.88 -4.95 -10.91
N HIS A 103 5.04 -4.85 -11.93
CA HIS A 103 5.27 -3.92 -13.04
C HIS A 103 5.25 -2.46 -12.58
N PHE A 104 4.29 -2.12 -11.74
CA PHE A 104 4.21 -0.76 -11.18
C PHE A 104 5.49 -0.42 -10.40
N ILE A 105 5.95 -1.32 -9.55
CA ILE A 105 7.17 -1.10 -8.76
C ILE A 105 8.38 -0.92 -9.69
N SER A 106 8.53 -1.82 -10.66
CA SER A 106 9.65 -1.76 -11.59
C SER A 106 9.68 -0.48 -12.42
N ASP A 107 8.50 -0.01 -12.84
CA ASP A 107 8.39 1.17 -13.70
C ASP A 107 8.43 2.49 -12.93
N SER A 108 8.07 2.48 -11.66
CA SER A 108 7.82 3.70 -10.88
C SER A 108 8.85 3.97 -9.79
N THR A 109 9.79 3.06 -9.56
CA THR A 109 10.77 3.21 -8.47
C THR A 109 12.19 3.29 -8.99
N SER A 110 13.04 3.87 -8.16
CA SER A 110 14.48 4.02 -8.39
C SER A 110 15.24 3.53 -7.16
N PRO A 111 16.53 3.20 -7.29
CA PRO A 111 17.34 2.80 -6.13
C PRO A 111 17.21 3.82 -4.98
N GLY A 112 17.03 3.33 -3.77
CA GLY A 112 16.81 4.15 -2.59
C GLY A 112 15.33 4.29 -2.22
N ASP A 113 14.40 4.01 -3.12
CA ASP A 113 12.98 4.03 -2.81
C ASP A 113 12.60 2.84 -1.92
N ILE A 114 11.55 3.02 -1.12
CA ILE A 114 11.01 1.99 -0.22
C ILE A 114 9.56 1.72 -0.61
N VAL A 115 9.21 0.44 -0.73
CA VAL A 115 7.83 0.00 -0.91
C VAL A 115 7.41 -0.75 0.36
N LEU A 116 6.37 -0.24 1.01
CA LEU A 116 5.83 -0.81 2.23
C LEU A 116 4.55 -1.60 1.89
N PHE A 117 4.58 -2.90 2.15
CA PHE A 117 3.39 -3.75 2.05
C PHE A 117 2.76 -3.80 3.45
N ILE A 118 1.65 -3.11 3.61
CA ILE A 118 1.04 -2.84 4.94
C ILE A 118 -0.29 -3.56 5.06
N GLY A 119 -0.43 -4.35 6.11
CA GLY A 119 -1.66 -5.05 6.43
C GLY A 119 -1.44 -6.18 7.40
N ALA A 120 -2.50 -6.59 8.10
CA ALA A 120 -2.44 -7.65 9.09
C ALA A 120 -2.86 -9.01 8.55
N GLY A 121 -3.34 -9.08 7.30
CA GLY A 121 -3.83 -10.32 6.68
C GLY A 121 -2.75 -11.11 5.97
N SER A 122 -3.03 -12.39 5.74
CA SER A 122 -2.13 -13.28 5.01
C SER A 122 -2.05 -12.93 3.52
N ASN A 123 -3.08 -12.30 2.96
CA ASN A 123 -3.12 -11.97 1.54
C ASN A 123 -2.06 -10.94 1.15
N ILE A 124 -1.87 -9.91 1.99
CA ILE A 124 -0.86 -8.89 1.71
C ILE A 124 0.56 -9.48 1.79
N ALA A 125 0.80 -10.38 2.73
CA ALA A 125 2.09 -11.05 2.85
C ALA A 125 2.39 -11.91 1.62
N LYS A 126 1.41 -12.67 1.13
CA LYS A 126 1.55 -13.44 -0.11
C LYS A 126 1.83 -12.54 -1.30
N LEU A 127 1.09 -11.45 -1.41
CA LEU A 127 1.23 -10.48 -2.50
C LEU A 127 2.64 -9.89 -2.51
N ALA A 128 3.17 -9.56 -1.34
CA ALA A 128 4.52 -9.03 -1.20
C ALA A 128 5.56 -10.05 -1.68
N LYS A 129 5.43 -11.30 -1.28
CA LYS A 129 6.36 -12.37 -1.69
C LYS A 129 6.31 -12.62 -3.19
N GLU A 130 5.12 -12.69 -3.76
CA GLU A 130 4.94 -12.91 -5.20
C GLU A 130 5.50 -11.74 -6.02
N ALA A 131 5.22 -10.51 -5.59
CA ALA A 131 5.73 -9.32 -6.26
C ALA A 131 7.27 -9.27 -6.21
N ALA A 132 7.86 -9.58 -5.06
CA ALA A 132 9.31 -9.63 -4.90
C ALA A 132 9.94 -10.68 -5.83
N LYS A 133 9.32 -11.85 -5.93
CA LYS A 133 9.78 -12.91 -6.82
C LYS A 133 9.72 -12.48 -8.28
N LEU A 134 8.62 -11.89 -8.71
CA LEU A 134 8.44 -11.42 -10.09
C LEU A 134 9.45 -10.33 -10.45
N ILE A 135 9.73 -9.41 -9.53
CA ILE A 135 10.74 -8.37 -9.73
C ILE A 135 12.13 -8.99 -9.89
N ALA A 136 12.49 -9.95 -9.05
CA ALA A 136 13.77 -10.65 -9.13
C ALA A 136 13.93 -11.39 -10.45
N GLU A 137 12.89 -12.08 -10.92
CA GLU A 137 12.88 -12.79 -12.21
C GLU A 137 13.07 -11.82 -13.38
N THR A 138 12.43 -10.66 -13.34
CA THR A 138 12.56 -9.62 -14.37
C THR A 138 13.99 -9.10 -14.44
N ILE A 139 14.62 -8.85 -13.31
CA ILE A 139 16.03 -8.41 -13.25
C ILE A 139 16.96 -9.46 -13.85
N GLN A 140 16.73 -10.75 -13.54
CA GLN A 140 17.54 -11.85 -14.08
C GLN A 140 17.40 -11.99 -15.60
N THR A 141 16.21 -11.78 -16.14
CA THR A 141 15.98 -11.92 -17.59
C THR A 141 16.47 -10.72 -18.39
N SER A 142 16.62 -9.55 -17.77
CA SER A 142 17.11 -8.33 -18.43
C SER A 142 18.63 -8.19 -18.39
N SER A 143 19.30 -9.04 -17.65
CA SER A 143 20.77 -9.10 -17.63
C SER A 143 21.34 -10.16 -18.61
#